data_739f1611aa4bc72919d77ed845ce5063
#
_entry.id   739f1611aa4bc72919d77ed845ce5063
#
_cell.length_a   1.000
_cell.length_b   1.000
_cell.length_c   1.000
_cell.angle_alpha   90.00
_cell.angle_beta   90.00
_cell.angle_gamma   90.00
#
_symmetry.space_group_name_H-M   'P 1'
#
loop_
_entity.id
_entity.type
_entity.pdbx_description
1 polymer ?
#
loop_
_entity_poly.entity_id
_entity_poly.type
_entity_poly.pdbx_seq_one_letter_code
_entity_poly.pdbx_strand_id
1 'polypeptide(L)'
;LLQLTASRPGDPPFDAAGATRAEAESLACWLREQVLDGRQVCAGQIALLFRTLTQADAYLDALRRYDIPYLIEGEKHFYRRQEVIDLVNVLRVLEHPHDHIALVGVLRSPLGGLTDRDIYDLHEAGLFHYLNDAGTAQWSHPRADNVRLLYRRLALLHQQVRAVPLPESIQAV
;
A
#
# COMPACT_ATOMS: atom_id res chain seq x y z
N LEU A 1 -21.33 30.30 -3.12
CA LEU A 1 -20.43 29.82 -4.20
C LEU A 1 -19.00 30.15 -3.78
N LEU A 2 -18.18 29.15 -3.49
CA LEU A 2 -16.77 29.35 -3.15
C LEU A 2 -16.02 29.64 -4.45
N GLN A 3 -15.57 30.84 -4.68
CA GLN A 3 -14.73 31.16 -5.82
C GLN A 3 -13.27 31.15 -5.37
N LEU A 4 -12.55 30.10 -5.76
CA LEU A 4 -11.12 29.97 -5.50
C LEU A 4 -10.35 30.77 -6.55
N THR A 5 -9.74 31.87 -6.11
CA THR A 5 -8.84 32.65 -6.95
C THR A 5 -7.43 32.12 -6.75
N ALA A 6 -6.93 31.31 -7.66
CA ALA A 6 -5.66 30.61 -7.54
C ALA A 6 -4.41 31.47 -7.80
N SER A 7 -4.53 32.73 -8.25
CA SER A 7 -3.37 33.58 -8.47
C SER A 7 -3.67 35.05 -8.23
N ARG A 8 -2.70 35.79 -7.70
CA ARG A 8 -2.69 37.25 -7.66
C ARG A 8 -2.05 37.80 -8.94
N PRO A 9 -2.39 39.02 -9.37
CA PRO A 9 -1.69 39.67 -10.47
C PRO A 9 -0.19 39.72 -10.17
N GLY A 10 0.63 39.04 -11.00
CA GLY A 10 2.09 38.94 -10.84
C GLY A 10 2.63 37.60 -10.36
N ASP A 11 1.77 36.67 -9.93
CA ASP A 11 2.20 35.31 -9.60
C ASP A 11 2.51 34.51 -10.89
N PRO A 12 3.51 33.61 -10.87
CA PRO A 12 3.75 32.71 -12.00
C PRO A 12 2.51 31.83 -12.23
N PRO A 13 2.18 31.52 -13.49
CA PRO A 13 1.05 30.65 -13.77
C PRO A 13 1.24 29.30 -13.07
N PHE A 14 0.25 28.86 -12.29
CA PHE A 14 0.27 27.52 -11.73
C PHE A 14 0.26 26.48 -12.86
N ASP A 15 1.12 25.47 -12.75
CA ASP A 15 0.91 24.27 -13.53
C ASP A 15 -0.38 23.56 -13.04
N ALA A 16 -0.92 22.63 -13.82
CA ALA A 16 -2.16 21.94 -13.48
C ALA A 16 -2.09 21.22 -12.11
N ALA A 17 -0.92 20.71 -11.73
CA ALA A 17 -0.70 20.05 -10.45
C ALA A 17 -0.65 21.06 -9.30
N GLY A 18 -0.05 22.22 -9.49
CA GLY A 18 -0.04 23.30 -8.51
C GLY A 18 -1.44 23.87 -8.28
N ALA A 19 -2.23 24.06 -9.33
CA ALA A 19 -3.61 24.49 -9.23
C ALA A 19 -4.46 23.49 -8.42
N THR A 20 -4.32 22.20 -8.70
CA THR A 20 -5.04 21.14 -7.97
C THR A 20 -4.66 21.11 -6.48
N ARG A 21 -3.38 21.31 -6.14
CA ARG A 21 -2.96 21.38 -4.74
C ARG A 21 -3.53 22.59 -4.04
N ALA A 22 -3.51 23.76 -4.65
CA ALA A 22 -4.06 24.98 -4.08
C ALA A 22 -5.58 24.87 -3.85
N GLU A 23 -6.29 24.25 -4.79
CA GLU A 23 -7.71 23.95 -4.64
C GLU A 23 -7.97 22.98 -3.48
N ALA A 24 -7.23 21.88 -3.41
CA ALA A 24 -7.34 20.88 -2.36
C ALA A 24 -7.10 21.48 -0.96
N GLU A 25 -6.06 22.30 -0.81
CA GLU A 25 -5.74 23.02 0.43
C GLU A 25 -6.88 23.97 0.84
N SER A 26 -7.35 24.78 -0.10
CA SER A 26 -8.42 25.73 0.18
C SER A 26 -9.72 25.04 0.57
N LEU A 27 -10.04 23.91 -0.09
CA LEU A 27 -11.20 23.09 0.24
C LEU A 27 -11.07 22.46 1.64
N ALA A 28 -9.93 21.88 1.97
CA ALA A 28 -9.71 21.27 3.28
C ALA A 28 -9.76 22.31 4.42
N CYS A 29 -9.14 23.46 4.23
CA CYS A 29 -9.21 24.56 5.16
C CYS A 29 -10.66 25.02 5.39
N TRP A 30 -11.40 25.25 4.32
CA TRP A 30 -12.81 25.64 4.39
C TRP A 30 -13.69 24.60 5.09
N LEU A 31 -13.51 23.32 4.74
CA LEU A 31 -14.22 22.21 5.39
C LEU A 31 -13.95 22.20 6.90
N ARG A 32 -12.68 22.35 7.31
CA ARG A 32 -12.31 22.34 8.71
C ARG A 32 -12.92 23.49 9.46
N GLU A 33 -12.66 24.73 9.02
CA GLU A 33 -13.02 25.94 9.74
C GLU A 33 -14.52 26.26 9.69
N GLN A 34 -15.14 26.14 8.52
CA GLN A 34 -16.50 26.62 8.33
C GLN A 34 -17.55 25.54 8.52
N VAL A 35 -17.20 24.27 8.29
CA VAL A 35 -18.19 23.19 8.29
C VAL A 35 -18.05 22.34 9.55
N LEU A 36 -16.88 21.80 9.83
CA LEU A 36 -16.69 20.87 10.93
C LEU A 36 -16.53 21.59 12.27
N ASP A 37 -15.69 22.61 12.36
CA ASP A 37 -15.50 23.37 13.60
C ASP A 37 -16.71 24.25 13.89
N GLY A 38 -17.41 24.72 12.86
CA GLY A 38 -18.72 25.37 12.96
C GLY A 38 -19.86 24.43 13.38
N ARG A 39 -19.60 23.11 13.47
CA ARG A 39 -20.57 22.05 13.83
C ARG A 39 -21.86 22.07 13.03
N GLN A 40 -21.80 22.49 11.77
CA GLN A 40 -22.97 22.49 10.90
C GLN A 40 -23.35 21.07 10.46
N VAL A 41 -22.32 20.24 10.19
CA VAL A 41 -22.48 18.83 9.79
C VAL A 41 -21.33 17.98 10.32
N CYS A 42 -21.54 16.68 10.41
CA CYS A 42 -20.47 15.72 10.73
C CYS A 42 -19.71 15.32 9.47
N ALA A 43 -18.41 14.96 9.59
CA ALA A 43 -17.59 14.55 8.46
C ALA A 43 -18.22 13.42 7.62
N GLY A 44 -18.88 12.46 8.26
CA GLY A 44 -19.58 11.36 7.57
C GLY A 44 -20.82 11.77 6.76
N GLN A 45 -21.24 13.02 6.82
CA GLN A 45 -22.35 13.56 6.03
C GLN A 45 -21.87 14.36 4.80
N ILE A 46 -20.55 14.43 4.58
CA ILE A 46 -19.94 15.18 3.49
C ILE A 46 -19.40 14.17 2.46
N ALA A 47 -19.71 14.40 1.19
CA ALA A 47 -19.16 13.64 0.09
C ALA A 47 -18.43 14.56 -0.88
N LEU A 48 -17.18 14.22 -1.21
CA LEU A 48 -16.40 14.84 -2.27
C LEU A 48 -16.51 13.97 -3.53
N LEU A 49 -17.11 14.51 -4.57
CA LEU A 49 -17.33 13.78 -5.82
C LEU A 49 -16.29 14.23 -6.86
N PHE A 50 -15.52 13.25 -7.36
CA PHE A 50 -14.53 13.48 -8.40
C PHE A 50 -14.98 12.85 -9.71
N ARG A 51 -14.81 13.57 -10.82
CA ARG A 51 -15.04 13.02 -12.15
C ARG A 51 -14.06 11.89 -12.47
N THR A 52 -12.82 12.02 -12.01
CA THR A 52 -11.77 11.01 -12.12
C THR A 52 -10.93 11.02 -10.83
N LEU A 53 -10.47 9.86 -10.38
CA LEU A 53 -9.65 9.75 -9.17
C LEU A 53 -8.15 10.05 -9.41
N THR A 54 -7.76 10.44 -10.63
CA THR A 54 -6.34 10.67 -10.98
C THR A 54 -5.68 11.77 -10.15
N GLN A 55 -6.47 12.75 -9.70
CA GLN A 55 -5.98 13.89 -8.92
C GLN A 55 -6.41 13.82 -7.45
N ALA A 56 -7.07 12.75 -7.03
CA ALA A 56 -7.59 12.62 -5.67
C ALA A 56 -6.49 12.67 -4.60
N ASP A 57 -5.29 12.19 -4.90
CA ASP A 57 -4.17 12.15 -3.95
C ASP A 57 -3.86 13.52 -3.33
N ALA A 58 -3.93 14.61 -4.12
CA ALA A 58 -3.73 15.97 -3.62
C ALA A 58 -4.77 16.37 -2.56
N TYR A 59 -6.03 15.97 -2.78
CA TYR A 59 -7.12 16.23 -1.84
C TYR A 59 -6.99 15.38 -0.57
N LEU A 60 -6.59 14.11 -0.72
CA LEU A 60 -6.35 13.23 0.43
C LEU A 60 -5.22 13.73 1.32
N ASP A 61 -4.15 14.25 0.72
CA ASP A 61 -3.04 14.84 1.43
C ASP A 61 -3.44 16.14 2.15
N ALA A 62 -4.28 16.95 1.52
CA ALA A 62 -4.83 18.14 2.17
C ALA A 62 -5.76 17.76 3.34
N LEU A 63 -6.68 16.81 3.16
CA LEU A 63 -7.57 16.33 4.23
C LEU A 63 -6.78 15.78 5.43
N ARG A 64 -5.70 15.04 5.19
CA ARG A 64 -4.81 14.55 6.27
C ARG A 64 -4.14 15.69 7.02
N ARG A 65 -3.64 16.71 6.33
CA ARG A 65 -3.00 17.87 6.96
C ARG A 65 -3.93 18.67 7.86
N TYR A 66 -5.22 18.69 7.54
CA TYR A 66 -6.25 19.36 8.34
C TYR A 66 -6.97 18.44 9.32
N ASP A 67 -6.45 17.22 9.56
CA ASP A 67 -7.04 16.20 10.45
C ASP A 67 -8.53 15.92 10.16
N ILE A 68 -8.90 15.87 8.88
CA ILE A 68 -10.26 15.54 8.45
C ILE A 68 -10.31 14.05 8.12
N PRO A 69 -11.07 13.23 8.88
CA PRO A 69 -11.22 11.81 8.58
C PRO A 69 -11.99 11.63 7.28
N TYR A 70 -11.55 10.66 6.45
CA TYR A 70 -12.18 10.37 5.18
C TYR A 70 -12.20 8.87 4.87
N LEU A 71 -13.15 8.47 4.01
CA LEU A 71 -13.21 7.17 3.37
C LEU A 71 -13.12 7.38 1.85
N ILE A 72 -12.43 6.50 1.16
CA ILE A 72 -12.34 6.54 -0.30
C ILE A 72 -13.17 5.39 -0.84
N GLU A 73 -14.18 5.74 -1.64
CA GLU A 73 -14.92 4.77 -2.42
C GLU A 73 -14.31 4.71 -3.83
N GLY A 74 -13.77 3.55 -4.22
CA GLY A 74 -13.21 3.32 -5.55
C GLY A 74 -12.10 2.28 -5.56
N GLU A 75 -12.19 1.34 -6.48
CA GLU A 75 -11.29 0.17 -6.57
C GLU A 75 -9.82 0.53 -6.79
N LYS A 76 -9.52 1.65 -7.46
CA LYS A 76 -8.13 2.00 -7.84
C LYS A 76 -7.20 2.25 -6.66
N HIS A 77 -7.70 2.74 -5.53
CA HIS A 77 -6.88 3.00 -4.34
C HIS A 77 -6.73 1.76 -3.46
N PHE A 78 -7.69 0.84 -3.49
CA PHE A 78 -7.60 -0.41 -2.74
C PHE A 78 -6.39 -1.24 -3.20
N TYR A 79 -6.23 -1.45 -4.49
CA TYR A 79 -5.12 -2.25 -5.06
C TYR A 79 -3.74 -1.56 -5.00
N ARG A 80 -3.67 -0.28 -4.62
CA ARG A 80 -2.41 0.46 -4.41
C ARG A 80 -1.94 0.48 -2.96
N ARG A 81 -2.75 -0.02 -2.04
CA ARG A 81 -2.33 -0.16 -0.65
C ARG A 81 -1.22 -1.19 -0.54
N GLN A 82 -0.19 -0.87 0.26
CA GLN A 82 0.97 -1.74 0.39
C GLN A 82 0.58 -3.13 0.91
N GLU A 83 -0.35 -3.19 1.85
CA GLU A 83 -0.85 -4.44 2.42
C GLU A 83 -1.52 -5.33 1.37
N VAL A 84 -2.23 -4.72 0.40
CA VAL A 84 -2.85 -5.45 -0.70
C VAL A 84 -1.80 -5.93 -1.69
N ILE A 85 -0.79 -5.11 -1.99
CA ILE A 85 0.34 -5.50 -2.84
C ILE A 85 1.11 -6.66 -2.20
N ASP A 86 1.36 -6.60 -0.91
CA ASP A 86 2.06 -7.64 -0.17
C ASP A 86 1.26 -8.96 -0.19
N LEU A 87 -0.06 -8.90 0.04
CA LEU A 87 -0.94 -10.07 -0.08
C LEU A 87 -0.94 -10.66 -1.49
N VAL A 88 -1.04 -9.81 -2.52
CA VAL A 88 -0.97 -10.26 -3.92
C VAL A 88 0.37 -10.95 -4.21
N ASN A 89 1.49 -10.42 -3.70
CA ASN A 89 2.80 -11.06 -3.86
C ASN A 89 2.83 -12.43 -3.17
N VAL A 90 2.25 -12.57 -1.98
CA VAL A 90 2.14 -13.88 -1.29
C VAL A 90 1.35 -14.85 -2.16
N LEU A 91 0.17 -14.46 -2.66
CA LEU A 91 -0.67 -15.34 -3.49
C LEU A 91 0.05 -15.76 -4.78
N ARG A 92 0.78 -14.83 -5.44
CA ARG A 92 1.57 -15.11 -6.64
C ARG A 92 2.69 -16.11 -6.36
N VAL A 93 3.41 -15.96 -5.25
CA VAL A 93 4.48 -16.89 -4.85
C VAL A 93 3.91 -18.27 -4.55
N LEU A 94 2.73 -18.35 -3.93
CA LEU A 94 2.06 -19.63 -3.64
C LEU A 94 1.58 -20.33 -4.92
N GLU A 95 1.09 -19.57 -5.91
CA GLU A 95 0.67 -20.11 -7.20
C GLU A 95 1.87 -20.50 -8.07
N HIS A 96 2.88 -19.61 -8.12
CA HIS A 96 4.08 -19.75 -8.93
C HIS A 96 5.35 -19.66 -8.09
N PRO A 97 5.84 -20.77 -7.52
CA PRO A 97 7.02 -20.78 -6.63
C PRO A 97 8.31 -20.25 -7.26
N HIS A 98 8.36 -20.17 -8.59
CA HIS A 98 9.48 -19.60 -9.34
C HIS A 98 9.31 -18.12 -9.69
N ASP A 99 8.25 -17.44 -9.22
CA ASP A 99 8.09 -16.00 -9.38
C ASP A 99 9.01 -15.26 -8.41
N HIS A 100 10.25 -15.06 -8.84
CA HIS A 100 11.28 -14.38 -8.03
C HIS A 100 10.92 -12.92 -7.73
N ILE A 101 10.16 -12.25 -8.61
CA ILE A 101 9.75 -10.86 -8.39
C ILE A 101 8.74 -10.80 -7.22
N ALA A 102 7.76 -11.69 -7.23
CA ALA A 102 6.81 -11.78 -6.13
C ALA A 102 7.50 -12.21 -4.82
N LEU A 103 8.47 -13.14 -4.88
CA LEU A 103 9.24 -13.55 -3.70
C LEU A 103 10.04 -12.38 -3.11
N VAL A 104 10.69 -11.55 -3.94
CA VAL A 104 11.35 -10.31 -3.47
C VAL A 104 10.34 -9.40 -2.75
N GLY A 105 9.15 -9.23 -3.33
CA GLY A 105 8.08 -8.45 -2.71
C GLY A 105 7.71 -8.98 -1.31
N VAL A 106 7.55 -10.29 -1.15
CA VAL A 106 7.26 -10.93 0.15
C VAL A 106 8.42 -10.76 1.14
N LEU A 107 9.65 -10.98 0.69
CA LEU A 107 10.84 -10.85 1.55
C LEU A 107 11.05 -9.42 2.06
N ARG A 108 10.77 -8.40 1.24
CA ARG A 108 10.84 -6.98 1.62
C ARG A 108 9.67 -6.50 2.47
N SER A 109 8.53 -7.17 2.38
CA SER A 109 7.34 -6.81 3.14
C SER A 109 7.55 -6.98 4.66
N PRO A 110 6.65 -6.46 5.51
CA PRO A 110 6.68 -6.73 6.96
C PRO A 110 6.69 -8.21 7.33
N LEU A 111 6.24 -9.10 6.42
CA LEU A 111 6.27 -10.55 6.62
C LEU A 111 7.69 -11.12 6.62
N GLY A 112 8.55 -10.63 5.71
CA GLY A 112 9.95 -11.05 5.61
C GLY A 112 10.89 -10.16 6.43
N GLY A 113 10.66 -8.86 6.41
CA GLY A 113 11.45 -7.86 7.13
C GLY A 113 12.91 -7.79 6.68
N LEU A 114 13.21 -8.15 5.42
CA LEU A 114 14.55 -8.16 4.87
C LEU A 114 14.87 -6.85 4.16
N THR A 115 16.13 -6.44 4.25
CA THR A 115 16.69 -5.35 3.44
C THR A 115 17.12 -5.88 2.07
N ASP A 116 17.35 -4.98 1.11
CA ASP A 116 17.86 -5.35 -0.21
C ASP A 116 19.22 -6.07 -0.13
N ARG A 117 20.03 -5.73 0.87
CA ARG A 117 21.31 -6.40 1.13
C ARG A 117 21.09 -7.84 1.60
N ASP A 118 20.18 -8.07 2.54
CA ASP A 118 19.85 -9.41 3.03
C ASP A 118 19.32 -10.30 1.90
N ILE A 119 18.50 -9.73 1.00
CA ILE A 119 17.94 -10.43 -0.17
C ILE A 119 19.05 -10.79 -1.16
N TYR A 120 19.99 -9.88 -1.39
CA TYR A 120 21.17 -10.16 -2.23
C TYR A 120 22.02 -11.29 -1.64
N ASP A 121 22.33 -11.23 -0.35
CA ASP A 121 23.12 -12.28 0.33
C ASP A 121 22.38 -13.63 0.33
N LEU A 122 21.05 -13.64 0.42
CA LEU A 122 20.22 -14.84 0.27
C LEU A 122 20.29 -15.42 -1.14
N HIS A 123 20.27 -14.56 -2.16
CA HIS A 123 20.41 -14.96 -3.55
C HIS A 123 21.79 -15.55 -3.85
N GLU A 124 22.88 -14.89 -3.42
CA GLU A 124 24.25 -15.40 -3.58
C GLU A 124 24.48 -16.74 -2.88
N ALA A 125 23.77 -16.99 -1.78
CA ALA A 125 23.80 -18.27 -1.09
C ALA A 125 23.02 -19.39 -1.82
N GLY A 126 22.37 -19.09 -2.95
CA GLY A 126 21.55 -20.06 -3.70
C GLY A 126 20.25 -20.47 -3.00
N LEU A 127 19.78 -19.67 -2.05
CA LEU A 127 18.61 -19.97 -1.21
C LEU A 127 17.34 -19.25 -1.65
N PHE A 128 17.32 -18.77 -2.88
CA PHE A 128 16.21 -17.96 -3.42
C PHE A 128 15.05 -18.81 -3.93
N HIS A 129 14.64 -19.79 -3.09
CA HIS A 129 13.55 -20.70 -3.39
C HIS A 129 12.95 -21.28 -2.10
N TYR A 130 11.73 -20.85 -1.73
CA TYR A 130 11.14 -21.18 -0.42
C TYR A 130 10.73 -22.64 -0.24
N LEU A 131 10.56 -23.42 -1.33
CA LEU A 131 10.30 -24.87 -1.24
C LEU A 131 11.56 -25.69 -0.96
N ASN A 132 12.74 -25.09 -1.05
CA ASN A 132 14.03 -25.71 -0.73
C ASN A 132 14.61 -25.11 0.54
N ASP A 133 14.00 -25.40 1.69
CA ASP A 133 14.39 -24.81 2.98
C ASP A 133 15.62 -25.48 3.60
N ALA A 134 16.03 -26.65 3.11
CA ALA A 134 17.15 -27.42 3.65
C ALA A 134 18.47 -26.62 3.70
N GLY A 135 18.71 -25.76 2.70
CA GLY A 135 19.89 -24.90 2.63
C GLY A 135 19.87 -23.75 3.64
N THR A 136 18.68 -23.28 4.05
CA THR A 136 18.57 -22.16 5.00
C THR A 136 19.06 -22.52 6.40
N ALA A 137 19.08 -23.79 6.75
CA ALA A 137 19.60 -24.27 8.04
C ALA A 137 21.10 -24.01 8.19
N GLN A 138 21.85 -23.97 7.09
CA GLN A 138 23.31 -23.80 7.07
C GLN A 138 23.71 -22.34 6.76
N TRP A 139 22.75 -21.48 6.44
CA TRP A 139 23.02 -20.08 6.13
C TRP A 139 23.35 -19.30 7.40
N SER A 140 24.59 -18.83 7.51
CA SER A 140 25.08 -18.06 8.65
C SER A 140 24.81 -16.56 8.42
N HIS A 141 23.60 -16.11 8.75
CA HIS A 141 23.17 -14.72 8.57
C HIS A 141 22.29 -14.28 9.75
N PRO A 142 22.34 -13.01 10.21
CA PRO A 142 21.50 -12.52 11.31
C PRO A 142 19.98 -12.69 11.10
N ARG A 143 19.55 -12.75 9.84
CA ARG A 143 18.13 -12.94 9.45
C ARG A 143 17.76 -14.38 9.07
N ALA A 144 18.68 -15.35 9.24
CA ALA A 144 18.46 -16.73 8.83
C ALA A 144 17.21 -17.35 9.47
N ASP A 145 16.96 -17.08 10.75
CA ASP A 145 15.79 -17.62 11.45
C ASP A 145 14.46 -17.03 10.92
N ASN A 146 14.45 -15.73 10.58
CA ASN A 146 13.28 -15.08 9.99
C ASN A 146 12.96 -15.69 8.62
N VAL A 147 13.97 -15.85 7.76
CA VAL A 147 13.82 -16.47 6.43
C VAL A 147 13.32 -17.90 6.56
N ARG A 148 13.89 -18.68 7.45
CA ARG A 148 13.52 -20.08 7.71
C ARG A 148 12.06 -20.18 8.15
N LEU A 149 11.64 -19.32 9.08
CA LEU A 149 10.26 -19.29 9.55
C LEU A 149 9.29 -18.92 8.43
N LEU A 150 9.61 -17.87 7.66
CA LEU A 150 8.81 -17.43 6.51
C LEU A 150 8.70 -18.54 5.46
N TYR A 151 9.79 -19.15 5.06
CA TYR A 151 9.81 -20.21 4.05
C TYR A 151 8.97 -21.42 4.46
N ARG A 152 9.07 -21.85 5.73
CA ARG A 152 8.21 -22.91 6.27
C ARG A 152 6.73 -22.55 6.20
N ARG A 153 6.36 -21.32 6.54
CA ARG A 153 4.98 -20.83 6.45
C ARG A 153 4.49 -20.84 5.00
N LEU A 154 5.29 -20.32 4.06
CA LEU A 154 4.95 -20.32 2.64
C LEU A 154 4.81 -21.75 2.10
N ALA A 155 5.69 -22.67 2.48
CA ALA A 155 5.61 -24.08 2.07
C ALA A 155 4.34 -24.76 2.60
N LEU A 156 3.96 -24.52 3.85
CA LEU A 156 2.70 -25.03 4.42
C LEU A 156 1.48 -24.46 3.69
N LEU A 157 1.44 -23.15 3.47
CA LEU A 157 0.37 -22.49 2.74
C LEU A 157 0.28 -23.01 1.28
N HIS A 158 1.41 -23.22 0.62
CA HIS A 158 1.45 -23.77 -0.74
C HIS A 158 0.77 -25.17 -0.80
N GLN A 159 1.00 -26.01 0.20
CA GLN A 159 0.33 -27.31 0.30
C GLN A 159 -1.17 -27.15 0.54
N GLN A 160 -1.59 -26.24 1.40
CA GLN A 160 -2.99 -26.00 1.74
C GLN A 160 -3.78 -25.42 0.54
N VAL A 161 -3.25 -24.41 -0.14
CA VAL A 161 -3.90 -23.78 -1.31
C VAL A 161 -4.18 -24.77 -2.42
N ARG A 162 -3.37 -25.81 -2.57
CA ARG A 162 -3.61 -26.89 -3.54
C ARG A 162 -4.69 -27.88 -3.12
N ALA A 163 -4.99 -27.96 -1.84
CA ALA A 163 -5.93 -28.93 -1.28
C ALA A 163 -7.33 -28.35 -1.00
N VAL A 164 -7.47 -27.01 -0.94
CA VAL A 164 -8.68 -26.33 -0.44
C VAL A 164 -9.14 -25.25 -1.43
N PRO A 165 -10.46 -24.99 -1.58
CA PRO A 165 -10.99 -23.90 -2.41
C PRO A 165 -10.45 -22.53 -2.01
N LEU A 166 -10.27 -21.62 -2.99
CA LEU A 166 -9.65 -20.31 -2.84
C LEU A 166 -10.18 -19.45 -1.67
N PRO A 167 -11.50 -19.39 -1.37
CA PRO A 167 -12.02 -18.60 -0.25
C PRO A 167 -11.49 -19.04 1.12
N GLU A 168 -11.31 -20.33 1.33
CA GLU A 168 -10.82 -20.89 2.59
C GLU A 168 -9.29 -20.72 2.72
N SER A 169 -8.59 -20.75 1.59
CA SER A 169 -7.15 -20.51 1.54
C SER A 169 -6.76 -19.08 1.91
N ILE A 170 -7.60 -18.09 1.56
CA ILE A 170 -7.35 -16.68 1.91
C ILE A 170 -7.49 -16.43 3.43
N GLN A 171 -8.33 -17.19 4.12
CA GLN A 171 -8.46 -17.09 5.58
C GLN A 171 -7.27 -17.66 6.34
N ALA A 172 -6.46 -18.50 5.70
CA ALA A 172 -5.28 -19.12 6.28
C ALA A 172 -4.00 -18.27 6.13
N VAL A 173 -4.03 -17.23 5.27
CA VAL A 173 -2.91 -16.30 5.02
C VAL A 173 -2.99 -15.12 5.97
#